data_428ef30a2c2ccf480f77ea33a1c236f5
#
_entry.id   428ef30a2c2ccf480f77ea33a1c236f5
#
_cell.length_a   1.000
_cell.length_b   1.000
_cell.length_c   1.000
_cell.angle_alpha   90.00
_cell.angle_beta   90.00
_cell.angle_gamma   90.00
#
_symmetry.space_group_name_H-M   'P 1'
#
loop_
_entity.id
_entity.type
_entity.pdbx_description
1 polymer ?
#
loop_
_entity_poly.entity_id
_entity_poly.type
_entity_poly.pdbx_seq_one_letter_code
_entity_poly.pdbx_strand_id
1 'polypeptide(L)'
;MENIYRKIIKTLTSNTPPSYETFFSVLVSATDILDNEITSYRQRNEIENAGSLLDFTQDKDLPLIIIPDIHARTDFIKNILNYTITPELNFIKISKPTSIYQALKKNKLRVICVGDALHTEVNTIDRWKNIQIEFSKNIFTGPAVTSEARDCFNTLFALLLLKISFPNNFHFLKGNHENIYNTTGDGDYSFRKIADEGNTIKKFVQHYYGEDILYLISYYEKSLPLISITNQCVISHAEPRTYYTKNELINAKQNPQIIEDLTWTNNDEAEENSVKKMIKNLLGTNSKAIYFAGHRPVKENYKILQDGRFYQIHNPHKQNIVLIYKDKDFNPETDIIGVEK
;
A
#
# COMPACT_ATOMS: atom_id res chain seq x y z
N MET A 1 27.00 4.76 11.14
CA MET A 1 25.78 4.58 10.32
C MET A 1 24.55 4.75 11.20
N GLU A 2 23.69 5.72 10.87
CA GLU A 2 22.44 5.92 11.59
C GLU A 2 21.59 4.63 11.49
N ASN A 3 21.00 4.17 12.60
CA ASN A 3 20.15 3.00 12.60
C ASN A 3 18.91 3.33 11.74
N ILE A 4 18.67 2.55 10.68
CA ILE A 4 17.57 2.75 9.73
C ILE A 4 16.21 2.89 10.44
N TYR A 5 15.98 2.16 11.52
CA TYR A 5 14.78 2.30 12.34
C TYR A 5 14.65 3.72 12.90
N ARG A 6 15.75 4.29 13.44
CA ARG A 6 15.74 5.67 13.95
C ARG A 6 15.44 6.68 12.85
N LYS A 7 15.99 6.45 11.63
CA LYS A 7 15.73 7.31 10.48
C LYS A 7 14.23 7.27 10.11
N ILE A 8 13.62 6.06 10.04
CA ILE A 8 12.19 5.90 9.78
C ILE A 8 11.35 6.65 10.84
N ILE A 9 11.59 6.39 12.13
CA ILE A 9 10.83 7.04 13.20
C ILE A 9 11.01 8.55 13.20
N LYS A 10 12.23 9.06 13.00
CA LYS A 10 12.51 10.49 12.88
C LYS A 10 11.73 11.12 11.72
N THR A 11 11.65 10.44 10.58
CA THR A 11 10.83 10.90 9.43
C THR A 11 9.36 10.96 9.80
N LEU A 12 8.79 9.89 10.34
CA LEU A 12 7.36 9.82 10.71
C LEU A 12 6.96 10.86 11.79
N THR A 13 7.91 11.38 12.53
CA THR A 13 7.69 12.41 13.57
C THR A 13 8.23 13.79 13.16
N SER A 14 8.70 13.97 11.95
CA SER A 14 9.23 15.25 11.46
C SER A 14 8.13 16.27 11.25
N ASN A 15 8.43 17.53 11.55
CA ASN A 15 7.55 18.68 11.30
C ASN A 15 7.72 19.27 9.89
N THR A 16 8.59 18.70 9.07
CA THR A 16 8.86 19.15 7.70
C THR A 16 8.86 17.94 6.77
N PRO A 17 8.51 18.13 5.49
CA PRO A 17 8.76 17.11 4.45
C PRO A 17 10.24 16.75 4.37
N PRO A 18 10.63 15.60 3.77
CA PRO A 18 12.04 15.26 3.54
C PRO A 18 12.75 16.33 2.69
N SER A 19 14.09 16.50 2.87
CA SER A 19 14.85 17.39 1.97
C SER A 19 14.92 16.79 0.55
N TYR A 20 15.07 17.67 -0.45
CA TYR A 20 15.19 17.29 -1.85
C TYR A 20 16.23 16.19 -2.06
N GLU A 21 17.47 16.39 -1.64
CA GLU A 21 18.59 15.47 -1.87
C GLU A 21 18.33 14.08 -1.26
N THR A 22 17.75 14.10 -0.06
CA THR A 22 17.45 12.85 0.65
C THR A 22 16.28 12.12 -0.02
N PHE A 23 15.26 12.85 -0.44
CA PHE A 23 14.08 12.27 -1.09
C PHE A 23 14.42 11.73 -2.46
N PHE A 24 15.18 12.48 -3.28
CA PHE A 24 15.69 12.04 -4.56
C PHE A 24 16.46 10.72 -4.45
N SER A 25 17.46 10.66 -3.55
CA SER A 25 18.27 9.46 -3.36
C SER A 25 17.46 8.23 -2.95
N VAL A 26 16.47 8.41 -2.07
CA VAL A 26 15.63 7.31 -1.58
C VAL A 26 14.63 6.85 -2.64
N LEU A 27 14.03 7.77 -3.41
CA LEU A 27 13.15 7.43 -4.55
C LEU A 27 13.91 6.59 -5.58
N VAL A 28 15.08 7.04 -6.02
CA VAL A 28 15.91 6.30 -6.98
C VAL A 28 16.24 4.89 -6.46
N SER A 29 16.70 4.80 -5.22
CA SER A 29 17.07 3.50 -4.62
C SER A 29 15.89 2.55 -4.48
N ALA A 30 14.71 3.04 -4.05
CA ALA A 30 13.52 2.22 -3.90
C ALA A 30 12.98 1.74 -5.26
N THR A 31 13.02 2.60 -6.27
CA THR A 31 12.58 2.25 -7.63
C THR A 31 13.53 1.22 -8.26
N ASP A 32 14.84 1.39 -8.11
CA ASP A 32 15.81 0.39 -8.58
C ASP A 32 15.55 -1.00 -7.96
N ILE A 33 15.21 -1.05 -6.66
CA ILE A 33 14.83 -2.30 -6.01
C ILE A 33 13.55 -2.88 -6.60
N LEU A 34 12.51 -2.06 -6.88
CA LEU A 34 11.27 -2.53 -7.49
C LEU A 34 11.49 -3.10 -8.89
N ASP A 35 12.30 -2.42 -9.69
CA ASP A 35 12.60 -2.84 -11.06
C ASP A 35 13.46 -4.12 -11.11
N ASN A 36 14.24 -4.37 -10.04
CA ASN A 36 15.12 -5.53 -9.92
C ASN A 36 14.66 -6.58 -8.89
N GLU A 37 13.37 -6.59 -8.52
CA GLU A 37 12.84 -7.64 -7.63
C GLU A 37 13.08 -9.05 -8.18
N ILE A 38 13.26 -10.00 -7.27
CA ILE A 38 13.61 -11.39 -7.58
C ILE A 38 12.53 -12.04 -8.44
N THR A 39 12.92 -12.60 -9.58
CA THR A 39 12.01 -13.22 -10.57
C THR A 39 11.26 -14.45 -10.05
N SER A 40 11.73 -15.06 -8.96
CA SER A 40 11.02 -16.19 -8.35
C SER A 40 9.63 -15.85 -7.81
N TYR A 41 9.42 -14.58 -7.37
CA TYR A 41 8.11 -14.13 -6.93
C TYR A 41 7.55 -12.95 -7.74
N ARG A 42 8.36 -12.28 -8.57
CA ARG A 42 7.93 -11.21 -9.45
C ARG A 42 8.47 -11.43 -10.85
N GLN A 43 7.75 -12.21 -11.63
CA GLN A 43 8.15 -12.53 -13.00
C GLN A 43 8.23 -11.28 -13.87
N ARG A 44 9.10 -11.33 -14.88
CA ARG A 44 9.17 -10.28 -15.91
C ARG A 44 7.94 -10.37 -16.83
N ASN A 45 7.46 -9.22 -17.26
CA ASN A 45 6.42 -9.13 -18.28
C ASN A 45 7.01 -9.31 -19.69
N GLU A 46 6.18 -9.28 -20.73
CA GLU A 46 6.58 -9.51 -22.13
C GLU A 46 7.60 -8.50 -22.68
N ILE A 47 7.77 -7.35 -22.03
CA ILE A 47 8.78 -6.33 -22.39
C ILE A 47 9.95 -6.28 -21.37
N GLU A 48 10.20 -7.37 -20.68
CA GLU A 48 11.31 -7.57 -19.73
C GLU A 48 11.32 -6.63 -18.50
N ASN A 49 10.23 -5.93 -18.22
CA ASN A 49 10.06 -5.15 -17.00
C ASN A 49 9.53 -6.01 -15.84
N ALA A 50 9.68 -5.54 -14.61
CA ALA A 50 9.07 -6.18 -13.44
C ALA A 50 7.53 -6.24 -13.60
N GLY A 51 6.96 -7.43 -13.54
CA GLY A 51 5.54 -7.66 -13.70
C GLY A 51 4.68 -7.05 -12.60
N SER A 52 3.36 -7.09 -12.75
CA SER A 52 2.43 -6.51 -11.77
C SER A 52 1.94 -7.51 -10.72
N LEU A 53 2.30 -8.78 -10.84
CA LEU A 53 1.95 -9.84 -9.90
C LEU A 53 3.13 -10.19 -8.98
N LEU A 54 2.88 -10.19 -7.67
CA LEU A 54 3.75 -10.81 -6.66
C LEU A 54 3.22 -12.22 -6.35
N ASP A 55 3.90 -13.25 -6.83
CA ASP A 55 3.50 -14.65 -6.64
C ASP A 55 4.40 -15.33 -5.58
N PHE A 56 3.93 -15.45 -4.36
CA PHE A 56 4.62 -16.12 -3.26
C PHE A 56 4.17 -17.57 -3.06
N THR A 57 3.43 -18.17 -3.99
CA THR A 57 2.92 -19.55 -3.85
C THR A 57 4.02 -20.60 -3.83
N GLN A 58 5.17 -20.30 -4.45
CA GLN A 58 6.36 -21.16 -4.51
C GLN A 58 7.52 -20.66 -3.64
N ASP A 59 7.34 -19.52 -2.97
CA ASP A 59 8.36 -18.96 -2.11
C ASP A 59 8.27 -19.53 -0.68
N LYS A 60 9.25 -19.16 0.16
CA LYS A 60 9.23 -19.51 1.57
C LYS A 60 7.93 -19.07 2.21
N ASP A 61 7.21 -20.03 2.74
CA ASP A 61 5.95 -19.80 3.44
C ASP A 61 6.22 -19.08 4.77
N LEU A 62 5.98 -17.77 4.78
CA LEU A 62 6.13 -16.89 5.94
C LEU A 62 4.75 -16.42 6.42
N PRO A 63 4.56 -16.23 7.73
CA PRO A 63 3.42 -15.47 8.24
C PRO A 63 3.37 -14.10 7.56
N LEU A 64 2.15 -13.63 7.24
CA LEU A 64 1.94 -12.42 6.49
C LEU A 64 1.13 -11.40 7.30
N ILE A 65 1.57 -10.15 7.26
CA ILE A 65 0.80 -8.99 7.72
C ILE A 65 0.28 -8.24 6.50
N ILE A 66 -1.04 -7.99 6.44
CA ILE A 66 -1.65 -7.12 5.45
C ILE A 66 -1.98 -5.79 6.12
N ILE A 67 -1.49 -4.70 5.53
CA ILE A 67 -1.76 -3.33 5.98
C ILE A 67 -2.77 -2.71 5.01
N PRO A 68 -3.92 -2.23 5.49
CA PRO A 68 -4.88 -1.50 4.65
C PRO A 68 -4.33 -0.15 4.21
N ASP A 69 -5.15 0.62 3.51
CA ASP A 69 -4.85 1.97 3.01
C ASP A 69 -4.26 2.85 4.12
N ILE A 70 -3.20 3.57 3.78
CA ILE A 70 -2.40 4.31 4.77
C ILE A 70 -2.84 5.76 4.88
N HIS A 71 -3.13 6.43 3.78
CA HIS A 71 -3.64 7.80 3.73
C HIS A 71 -2.89 8.77 4.65
N ALA A 72 -1.58 8.88 4.45
CA ALA A 72 -0.69 9.80 5.15
C ALA A 72 -0.70 9.68 6.70
N ARG A 73 -1.16 8.52 7.24
CA ARG A 73 -1.20 8.26 8.69
C ARG A 73 0.18 7.84 9.22
N THR A 74 1.03 8.81 9.51
CA THR A 74 2.40 8.58 10.01
C THR A 74 2.42 7.82 11.34
N ASP A 75 1.44 8.06 12.21
CA ASP A 75 1.26 7.36 13.49
C ASP A 75 0.89 5.89 13.27
N PHE A 76 0.08 5.56 12.28
CA PHE A 76 -0.28 4.18 11.95
C PHE A 76 0.96 3.36 11.60
N ILE A 77 1.81 3.83 10.69
CA ILE A 77 3.06 3.14 10.35
C ILE A 77 3.97 2.99 11.57
N LYS A 78 4.10 4.06 12.36
CA LYS A 78 4.88 4.02 13.60
C LYS A 78 4.35 2.97 14.57
N ASN A 79 3.03 2.87 14.75
CA ASN A 79 2.40 1.91 15.65
C ASN A 79 2.56 0.48 15.13
N ILE A 80 2.41 0.24 13.82
CA ILE A 80 2.69 -1.07 13.19
C ILE A 80 4.11 -1.51 13.50
N LEU A 81 5.11 -0.68 13.23
CA LEU A 81 6.52 -1.06 13.41
C LEU A 81 6.88 -1.36 14.86
N ASN A 82 6.18 -0.70 15.81
CA ASN A 82 6.37 -0.87 17.25
C ASN A 82 5.45 -1.91 17.88
N TYR A 83 4.45 -2.40 17.16
CA TYR A 83 3.56 -3.44 17.69
C TYR A 83 4.37 -4.67 18.09
N THR A 84 4.14 -5.13 19.31
CA THR A 84 4.89 -6.25 19.89
C THR A 84 4.13 -7.56 19.71
N ILE A 85 4.68 -8.42 18.87
CA ILE A 85 4.24 -9.81 18.73
C ILE A 85 4.78 -10.57 19.95
N THR A 86 3.88 -11.19 20.71
CA THR A 86 4.27 -12.02 21.86
C THR A 86 4.34 -13.50 21.48
N PRO A 87 5.08 -14.35 22.22
CA PRO A 87 5.13 -15.79 21.98
C PRO A 87 3.73 -16.45 22.04
N GLU A 88 2.84 -15.98 22.92
CA GLU A 88 1.48 -16.49 23.13
C GLU A 88 0.60 -16.30 21.91
N LEU A 89 0.84 -15.25 21.12
CA LEU A 89 0.12 -15.01 19.85
C LEU A 89 0.41 -16.12 18.82
N ASN A 90 1.54 -16.83 18.97
CA ASN A 90 1.98 -17.92 18.07
C ASN A 90 1.97 -17.55 16.57
N PHE A 91 2.08 -16.25 16.27
CA PHE A 91 2.10 -15.75 14.88
C PHE A 91 3.42 -16.03 14.17
N ILE A 92 4.53 -15.86 14.89
CA ILE A 92 5.89 -16.18 14.42
C ILE A 92 6.62 -17.01 15.49
N LYS A 93 7.59 -17.84 15.07
CA LYS A 93 8.40 -18.63 16.01
C LYS A 93 9.40 -17.75 16.74
N ILE A 94 9.07 -17.34 17.96
CA ILE A 94 9.88 -16.50 18.87
C ILE A 94 9.78 -16.99 20.30
N SER A 95 10.84 -16.78 21.07
CA SER A 95 10.93 -17.12 22.51
C SER A 95 10.72 -15.94 23.45
N LYS A 96 10.68 -14.72 22.90
CA LYS A 96 10.46 -13.45 23.64
C LYS A 96 9.73 -12.44 22.78
N PRO A 97 9.00 -11.49 23.39
CA PRO A 97 8.32 -10.42 22.67
C PRO A 97 9.23 -9.73 21.66
N THR A 98 8.71 -9.51 20.45
CA THR A 98 9.49 -9.00 19.31
C THR A 98 8.61 -8.02 18.52
N SER A 99 9.11 -6.80 18.23
CA SER A 99 8.35 -5.87 17.40
C SER A 99 8.28 -6.34 15.94
N ILE A 100 7.25 -5.86 15.19
CA ILE A 100 7.12 -6.15 13.75
C ILE A 100 8.40 -5.73 13.02
N TYR A 101 8.96 -4.56 13.33
CA TYR A 101 10.24 -4.12 12.75
C TYR A 101 11.37 -5.14 12.98
N GLN A 102 11.50 -5.65 14.20
CA GLN A 102 12.53 -6.64 14.53
C GLN A 102 12.27 -8.00 13.87
N ALA A 103 11.01 -8.37 13.69
CA ALA A 103 10.62 -9.59 12.99
C ALA A 103 10.95 -9.50 11.49
N LEU A 104 10.67 -8.35 10.83
CA LEU A 104 11.10 -8.03 9.45
C LEU A 104 12.63 -8.15 9.32
N LYS A 105 13.38 -7.49 10.22
CA LYS A 105 14.85 -7.53 10.23
C LYS A 105 15.41 -8.96 10.35
N LYS A 106 14.67 -9.87 10.96
CA LYS A 106 15.05 -11.28 11.11
C LYS A 106 14.46 -12.20 10.06
N ASN A 107 13.82 -11.64 9.01
CA ASN A 107 13.14 -12.40 7.95
C ASN A 107 12.15 -13.45 8.52
N LYS A 108 11.35 -13.06 9.54
CA LYS A 108 10.39 -13.95 10.21
C LYS A 108 8.97 -13.80 9.71
N LEU A 109 8.66 -12.74 9.01
CA LEU A 109 7.36 -12.45 8.44
C LEU A 109 7.50 -11.62 7.15
N ARG A 110 6.41 -11.55 6.39
CA ARG A 110 6.23 -10.67 5.24
C ARG A 110 5.17 -9.62 5.55
N VAL A 111 5.30 -8.44 4.94
CA VAL A 111 4.31 -7.35 5.03
C VAL A 111 3.89 -6.96 3.62
N ILE A 112 2.59 -6.84 3.38
CA ILE A 112 2.01 -6.30 2.14
C ILE A 112 1.07 -5.17 2.51
N CYS A 113 1.34 -3.97 1.97
CA CYS A 113 0.44 -2.82 2.05
C CYS A 113 -0.44 -2.80 0.80
N VAL A 114 -1.74 -2.54 0.95
CA VAL A 114 -2.68 -2.60 -0.18
C VAL A 114 -2.64 -1.35 -1.07
N GLY A 115 -1.93 -0.28 -0.68
CA GLY A 115 -1.82 0.96 -1.47
C GLY A 115 -2.20 2.21 -0.69
N ASP A 116 -2.40 3.31 -1.42
CA ASP A 116 -2.86 4.61 -0.95
C ASP A 116 -1.99 5.22 0.16
N ALA A 117 -0.75 5.57 -0.20
CA ALA A 117 0.19 6.20 0.72
C ALA A 117 -0.19 7.65 1.06
N LEU A 118 -0.72 8.38 0.07
CA LEU A 118 -0.91 9.83 0.11
C LEU A 118 -2.37 10.21 0.46
N HIS A 119 -2.58 11.50 0.68
CA HIS A 119 -3.89 12.16 0.90
C HIS A 119 -4.59 11.75 2.20
N THR A 120 -4.58 12.65 3.17
CA THR A 120 -5.24 12.43 4.46
C THR A 120 -6.77 12.44 4.32
N GLU A 121 -7.46 11.50 4.98
CA GLU A 121 -8.90 11.35 4.91
C GLU A 121 -9.66 11.82 6.16
N VAL A 122 -9.02 11.78 7.32
CA VAL A 122 -9.69 11.97 8.62
C VAL A 122 -9.26 13.26 9.31
N ASN A 123 -10.23 13.96 9.92
CA ASN A 123 -10.01 15.19 10.69
C ASN A 123 -9.33 16.32 9.90
N THR A 124 -9.60 16.41 8.60
CA THR A 124 -8.85 17.28 7.68
C THR A 124 -9.72 18.37 7.02
N ILE A 125 -11.02 18.45 7.32
CA ILE A 125 -11.94 19.41 6.67
C ILE A 125 -11.41 20.85 6.77
N ASP A 126 -10.97 21.29 7.96
CA ASP A 126 -10.48 22.66 8.13
C ASP A 126 -9.10 22.86 7.46
N ARG A 127 -8.25 21.84 7.44
CA ARG A 127 -7.00 21.86 6.66
C ARG A 127 -7.30 22.07 5.18
N TRP A 128 -8.22 21.29 4.59
CA TRP A 128 -8.58 21.40 3.18
C TRP A 128 -9.24 22.75 2.83
N LYS A 129 -10.06 23.33 3.71
CA LYS A 129 -10.58 24.71 3.54
C LYS A 129 -9.43 25.72 3.47
N ASN A 130 -8.47 25.63 4.38
CA ASN A 130 -7.30 26.54 4.40
C ASN A 130 -6.42 26.36 3.16
N ILE A 131 -6.23 25.13 2.68
CA ILE A 131 -5.54 24.83 1.43
C ILE A 131 -6.25 25.50 0.25
N GLN A 132 -7.58 25.42 0.17
CA GLN A 132 -8.35 26.09 -0.89
C GLN A 132 -8.16 27.62 -0.87
N ILE A 133 -8.08 28.22 0.34
CA ILE A 133 -7.78 29.65 0.48
C ILE A 133 -6.35 29.97 -0.01
N GLU A 134 -5.36 29.14 0.31
CA GLU A 134 -3.98 29.29 -0.17
C GLU A 134 -3.95 29.19 -1.71
N PHE A 135 -4.58 28.16 -2.29
CA PHE A 135 -4.64 27.93 -3.73
C PHE A 135 -5.36 29.05 -4.51
N SER A 136 -6.43 29.62 -3.95
CA SER A 136 -7.12 30.77 -4.56
C SER A 136 -6.22 32.02 -4.70
N LYS A 137 -5.15 32.07 -3.93
CA LYS A 137 -4.12 33.13 -3.95
C LYS A 137 -2.83 32.69 -4.69
N ASN A 138 -2.86 31.55 -5.40
CA ASN A 138 -1.69 30.92 -6.03
C ASN A 138 -0.54 30.61 -5.05
N ILE A 139 -0.86 30.29 -3.79
CA ILE A 139 0.12 29.87 -2.78
C ILE A 139 0.14 28.36 -2.71
N PHE A 140 1.13 27.71 -3.33
CA PHE A 140 1.25 26.24 -3.45
C PHE A 140 2.19 25.60 -2.43
N THR A 141 2.86 26.41 -1.59
CA THR A 141 3.76 25.98 -0.52
C THR A 141 3.44 26.71 0.78
N GLY A 142 2.19 27.11 0.98
CA GLY A 142 1.71 27.77 2.20
C GLY A 142 1.66 26.80 3.40
N PRO A 143 1.40 27.31 4.62
CA PRO A 143 1.40 26.49 5.84
C PRO A 143 0.41 25.33 5.80
N ALA A 144 -0.80 25.51 5.25
CA ALA A 144 -1.82 24.47 5.22
C ALA A 144 -1.45 23.35 4.24
N VAL A 145 -1.07 23.69 2.99
CA VAL A 145 -0.64 22.69 2.01
C VAL A 145 0.66 22.02 2.43
N THR A 146 1.60 22.73 3.05
CA THR A 146 2.85 22.14 3.58
C THR A 146 2.56 21.16 4.72
N SER A 147 1.56 21.44 5.56
CA SER A 147 1.15 20.48 6.61
C SER A 147 0.58 19.17 6.02
N GLU A 148 -0.23 19.24 4.97
CA GLU A 148 -0.73 18.07 4.25
C GLU A 148 0.42 17.30 3.57
N ALA A 149 1.25 18.02 2.81
CA ALA A 149 2.38 17.45 2.10
C ALA A 149 3.41 16.81 3.04
N ARG A 150 3.63 17.40 4.23
CA ARG A 150 4.49 16.81 5.27
C ARG A 150 4.01 15.40 5.66
N ASP A 151 2.72 15.24 5.96
CA ASP A 151 2.17 13.95 6.38
C ASP A 151 2.22 12.94 5.21
N CYS A 152 1.89 13.37 3.99
CA CYS A 152 2.00 12.57 2.77
C CYS A 152 3.43 12.10 2.52
N PHE A 153 4.39 13.02 2.45
CA PHE A 153 5.75 12.67 2.03
C PHE A 153 6.59 12.05 3.14
N ASN A 154 6.31 12.31 4.42
CA ASN A 154 6.92 11.57 5.52
C ASN A 154 6.44 10.11 5.53
N THR A 155 5.16 9.86 5.22
CA THR A 155 4.61 8.52 5.05
C THR A 155 5.26 7.79 3.88
N LEU A 156 5.23 8.39 2.68
CA LEU A 156 5.84 7.81 1.49
C LEU A 156 7.34 7.52 1.72
N PHE A 157 8.09 8.48 2.28
CA PHE A 157 9.51 8.31 2.54
C PHE A 157 9.80 7.16 3.52
N ALA A 158 8.97 6.99 4.55
CA ALA A 158 9.10 5.86 5.48
C ALA A 158 8.84 4.51 4.79
N LEU A 159 7.85 4.44 3.89
CA LEU A 159 7.56 3.25 3.09
C LEU A 159 8.71 2.91 2.13
N LEU A 160 9.28 3.91 1.47
CA LEU A 160 10.47 3.74 0.61
C LEU A 160 11.65 3.19 1.42
N LEU A 161 11.92 3.73 2.61
CA LEU A 161 12.97 3.22 3.50
C LEU A 161 12.71 1.79 3.96
N LEU A 162 11.45 1.42 4.21
CA LEU A 162 11.08 0.04 4.54
C LEU A 162 11.32 -0.90 3.36
N LYS A 163 10.97 -0.51 2.15
CA LYS A 163 11.24 -1.28 0.93
C LYS A 163 12.73 -1.48 0.71
N ILE A 164 13.54 -0.42 0.86
CA ILE A 164 15.01 -0.50 0.74
C ILE A 164 15.60 -1.43 1.81
N SER A 165 15.06 -1.38 3.03
CA SER A 165 15.60 -2.15 4.17
C SER A 165 15.19 -3.62 4.15
N PHE A 166 14.03 -3.93 3.58
CA PHE A 166 13.42 -5.26 3.56
C PHE A 166 12.91 -5.64 2.16
N PRO A 167 13.77 -5.63 1.13
CA PRO A 167 13.36 -5.71 -0.26
C PRO A 167 12.49 -6.94 -0.59
N ASN A 168 12.74 -8.07 0.10
CA ASN A 168 12.05 -9.32 -0.15
C ASN A 168 10.86 -9.59 0.79
N ASN A 169 10.69 -8.76 1.83
CA ASN A 169 9.71 -9.02 2.88
C ASN A 169 8.75 -7.85 3.13
N PHE A 170 9.01 -6.68 2.54
CA PHE A 170 8.11 -5.52 2.60
C PHE A 170 7.71 -5.13 1.18
N HIS A 171 6.42 -5.18 0.91
CA HIS A 171 5.86 -4.86 -0.40
C HIS A 171 4.71 -3.87 -0.26
N PHE A 172 4.60 -2.99 -1.25
CA PHE A 172 3.55 -1.99 -1.36
C PHE A 172 2.89 -2.16 -2.73
N LEU A 173 1.57 -2.32 -2.76
CA LEU A 173 0.79 -2.42 -3.99
C LEU A 173 0.38 -1.03 -4.46
N LYS A 174 0.13 -0.89 -5.76
CA LYS A 174 -0.46 0.33 -6.31
C LYS A 174 -1.93 0.42 -5.90
N GLY A 175 -2.30 1.52 -5.26
CA GLY A 175 -3.68 1.94 -5.07
C GLY A 175 -4.09 3.01 -6.10
N ASN A 176 -5.29 3.53 -5.96
CA ASN A 176 -5.82 4.56 -6.86
C ASN A 176 -5.25 5.97 -6.55
N HIS A 177 -4.69 6.17 -5.35
CA HIS A 177 -3.99 7.41 -4.99
C HIS A 177 -2.53 7.46 -5.46
N GLU A 178 -1.97 6.36 -5.95
CA GLU A 178 -0.64 6.32 -6.58
C GLU A 178 -0.71 6.83 -8.02
N ASN A 179 -1.07 8.13 -8.16
CA ASN A 179 -1.20 8.90 -9.40
C ASN A 179 -0.80 10.36 -9.16
N ILE A 180 0.49 10.61 -8.87
CA ILE A 180 0.98 11.94 -8.48
C ILE A 180 0.78 13.01 -9.58
N TYR A 181 0.78 12.62 -10.85
CA TYR A 181 0.42 13.53 -11.94
C TYR A 181 -1.06 13.91 -11.95
N ASN A 182 -1.90 13.21 -11.20
CA ASN A 182 -3.34 13.40 -11.15
C ASN A 182 -3.99 13.44 -12.54
N THR A 183 -3.58 12.52 -13.39
CA THR A 183 -4.07 12.39 -14.78
C THR A 183 -5.20 11.37 -14.85
N THR A 184 -6.10 11.54 -15.81
CA THR A 184 -7.08 10.53 -16.21
C THR A 184 -6.60 9.85 -17.48
N GLY A 185 -6.60 8.51 -17.50
CA GLY A 185 -6.11 7.66 -18.58
C GLY A 185 -5.16 6.57 -18.07
N ASP A 186 -4.82 5.62 -18.90
CA ASP A 186 -3.94 4.49 -18.58
C ASP A 186 -4.36 3.68 -17.33
N GLY A 187 -5.68 3.60 -17.09
CA GLY A 187 -6.25 2.90 -15.94
C GLY A 187 -6.31 3.70 -14.64
N ASP A 188 -5.92 4.97 -14.66
CA ASP A 188 -5.99 5.90 -13.55
C ASP A 188 -7.01 7.01 -13.79
N TYR A 189 -7.51 7.60 -12.71
CA TYR A 189 -8.36 8.79 -12.75
C TYR A 189 -7.81 9.89 -11.85
N SER A 190 -8.12 11.14 -12.20
CA SER A 190 -7.82 12.26 -11.32
C SER A 190 -8.61 12.15 -10.02
N PHE A 191 -7.92 12.32 -8.89
CA PHE A 191 -8.51 12.14 -7.58
C PHE A 191 -9.10 13.43 -7.01
N ARG A 192 -10.38 13.38 -6.65
CA ARG A 192 -11.12 14.46 -5.97
C ARG A 192 -12.15 13.84 -5.04
N LYS A 193 -12.05 14.07 -3.75
CA LYS A 193 -12.99 13.56 -2.74
C LYS A 193 -13.54 14.67 -1.85
N ILE A 194 -12.71 15.40 -1.15
CA ILE A 194 -13.05 16.50 -0.26
C ILE A 194 -12.75 17.84 -0.93
N ALA A 195 -11.67 17.90 -1.68
CA ALA A 195 -11.18 19.05 -2.41
C ALA A 195 -10.59 18.60 -3.75
N ASP A 196 -9.57 19.27 -4.25
CA ASP A 196 -8.78 18.87 -5.40
C ASP A 196 -7.43 18.30 -4.91
N GLU A 197 -7.50 17.20 -4.14
CA GLU A 197 -6.39 16.65 -3.39
C GLU A 197 -5.22 16.29 -4.29
N GLY A 198 -5.49 15.55 -5.37
CA GLY A 198 -4.46 15.13 -6.32
C GLY A 198 -3.73 16.31 -6.96
N ASN A 199 -4.45 17.31 -7.46
CA ASN A 199 -3.84 18.51 -8.03
C ASN A 199 -3.10 19.34 -6.97
N THR A 200 -3.61 19.36 -5.74
CA THR A 200 -2.96 20.06 -4.63
C THR A 200 -1.57 19.50 -4.36
N ILE A 201 -1.45 18.19 -4.19
CA ILE A 201 -0.17 17.55 -3.91
C ILE A 201 0.77 17.62 -5.12
N LYS A 202 0.25 17.45 -6.34
CA LYS A 202 1.03 17.68 -7.57
C LYS A 202 1.64 19.08 -7.60
N LYS A 203 0.83 20.14 -7.37
CA LYS A 203 1.29 21.53 -7.35
C LYS A 203 2.30 21.79 -6.25
N PHE A 204 2.10 21.21 -5.06
CA PHE A 204 3.10 21.30 -4.00
C PHE A 204 4.45 20.70 -4.47
N VAL A 205 4.45 19.50 -5.05
CA VAL A 205 5.71 18.87 -5.52
C VAL A 205 6.39 19.74 -6.56
N GLN A 206 5.66 20.25 -7.56
CA GLN A 206 6.21 21.10 -8.60
C GLN A 206 6.91 22.35 -8.04
N HIS A 207 6.34 22.99 -7.01
CA HIS A 207 6.86 24.25 -6.49
C HIS A 207 7.88 24.07 -5.36
N TYR A 208 7.77 22.97 -4.60
CA TYR A 208 8.65 22.71 -3.45
C TYR A 208 9.89 21.89 -3.82
N TYR A 209 9.70 20.87 -4.64
CA TYR A 209 10.76 19.93 -5.04
C TYR A 209 11.23 20.10 -6.49
N GLY A 210 10.34 20.41 -7.42
CA GLY A 210 10.62 20.48 -8.85
C GLY A 210 10.06 19.30 -9.65
N GLU A 211 10.17 19.41 -10.98
CA GLU A 211 9.62 18.44 -11.92
C GLU A 211 10.32 17.08 -11.90
N ASP A 212 11.58 17.05 -11.53
CA ASP A 212 12.37 15.82 -11.44
C ASP A 212 11.88 14.91 -10.29
N ILE A 213 11.56 15.45 -9.12
CA ILE A 213 10.95 14.68 -8.03
C ILE A 213 9.53 14.23 -8.42
N LEU A 214 8.75 15.08 -9.08
CA LEU A 214 7.42 14.72 -9.58
C LEU A 214 7.52 13.53 -10.55
N TYR A 215 8.48 13.58 -11.48
CA TYR A 215 8.75 12.47 -12.40
C TYR A 215 9.17 11.19 -11.67
N LEU A 216 10.07 11.29 -10.71
CA LEU A 216 10.56 10.13 -9.96
C LEU A 216 9.46 9.47 -9.14
N ILE A 217 8.57 10.26 -8.50
CA ILE A 217 7.40 9.71 -7.79
C ILE A 217 6.51 8.97 -8.78
N SER A 218 6.17 9.57 -9.91
CA SER A 218 5.33 8.92 -10.94
C SER A 218 5.97 7.63 -11.47
N TYR A 219 7.28 7.62 -11.68
CA TYR A 219 7.99 6.43 -12.13
C TYR A 219 7.94 5.32 -11.07
N TYR A 220 8.16 5.68 -9.78
CA TYR A 220 7.99 4.75 -8.66
C TYR A 220 6.57 4.17 -8.61
N GLU A 221 5.53 5.02 -8.71
CA GLU A 221 4.11 4.60 -8.69
C GLU A 221 3.80 3.62 -9.84
N LYS A 222 4.33 3.87 -11.03
CA LYS A 222 4.19 2.99 -12.19
C LYS A 222 4.98 1.68 -12.07
N SER A 223 6.03 1.66 -11.25
CA SER A 223 6.83 0.45 -10.98
C SER A 223 6.18 -0.47 -9.94
N LEU A 224 5.17 -0.02 -9.20
CA LEU A 224 4.49 -0.80 -8.17
C LEU A 224 3.76 -2.03 -8.75
N PRO A 225 3.70 -3.15 -8.01
CA PRO A 225 2.84 -4.28 -8.34
C PRO A 225 1.37 -3.94 -8.02
N LEU A 226 0.43 -4.59 -8.72
CA LEU A 226 -1.02 -4.40 -8.55
C LEU A 226 -1.66 -5.42 -7.60
N ILE A 227 -1.11 -6.62 -7.56
CA ILE A 227 -1.73 -7.75 -6.89
C ILE A 227 -0.66 -8.68 -6.29
N SER A 228 -0.99 -9.30 -5.18
CA SER A 228 -0.15 -10.32 -4.56
C SER A 228 -0.93 -11.60 -4.27
N ILE A 229 -0.28 -12.76 -4.42
CA ILE A 229 -0.86 -14.05 -4.07
C ILE A 229 0.07 -14.86 -3.17
N THR A 230 -0.55 -15.56 -2.22
CA THR A 230 0.06 -16.62 -1.41
C THR A 230 -0.82 -17.87 -1.50
N ASN A 231 -0.44 -18.97 -0.87
CA ASN A 231 -1.31 -20.15 -0.81
C ASN A 231 -2.62 -19.91 -0.03
N GLN A 232 -2.69 -18.87 0.81
CA GLN A 232 -3.82 -18.60 1.69
C GLN A 232 -4.64 -17.39 1.30
N CYS A 233 -4.09 -16.45 0.51
CA CYS A 233 -4.81 -15.23 0.17
C CYS A 233 -4.39 -14.64 -1.18
N VAL A 234 -5.31 -13.83 -1.72
CA VAL A 234 -5.11 -12.91 -2.83
C VAL A 234 -5.31 -11.50 -2.30
N ILE A 235 -4.49 -10.55 -2.71
CA ILE A 235 -4.49 -9.18 -2.18
C ILE A 235 -4.34 -8.20 -3.34
N SER A 236 -5.27 -7.25 -3.48
CA SER A 236 -5.15 -6.08 -4.35
C SER A 236 -5.61 -4.83 -3.61
N HIS A 237 -5.55 -3.67 -4.25
CA HIS A 237 -6.05 -2.45 -3.64
C HIS A 237 -7.59 -2.44 -3.56
N ALA A 238 -8.28 -2.69 -4.66
CA ALA A 238 -9.75 -2.75 -4.74
C ALA A 238 -10.26 -4.18 -4.93
N GLU A 239 -11.58 -4.38 -4.79
CA GLU A 239 -12.28 -5.59 -5.21
C GLU A 239 -12.02 -5.82 -6.71
N PRO A 240 -11.69 -7.03 -7.18
CA PRO A 240 -11.48 -7.26 -8.61
C PRO A 240 -12.82 -7.16 -9.34
N ARG A 241 -12.92 -6.27 -10.36
CA ARG A 241 -14.15 -6.12 -11.14
C ARG A 241 -14.52 -7.42 -11.86
N THR A 242 -13.52 -8.08 -12.42
CA THR A 242 -13.61 -9.40 -13.03
C THR A 242 -12.41 -10.27 -12.64
N TYR A 243 -12.18 -11.37 -13.31
CA TYR A 243 -11.09 -12.29 -13.01
C TYR A 243 -10.08 -12.35 -14.14
N TYR A 244 -8.82 -12.56 -13.79
CA TYR A 244 -7.67 -12.58 -14.69
C TYR A 244 -6.81 -13.82 -14.47
N THR A 245 -6.09 -14.22 -15.51
CA THR A 245 -5.04 -15.23 -15.43
C THR A 245 -3.75 -14.66 -14.85
N LYS A 246 -2.84 -15.51 -14.38
CA LYS A 246 -1.50 -15.06 -13.92
C LYS A 246 -0.76 -14.28 -15.02
N ASN A 247 -0.83 -14.73 -16.28
CA ASN A 247 -0.15 -14.06 -17.39
C ASN A 247 -0.70 -12.65 -17.64
N GLU A 248 -2.02 -12.47 -17.64
CA GLU A 248 -2.63 -11.14 -17.75
C GLU A 248 -2.21 -10.23 -16.60
N LEU A 249 -2.15 -10.74 -15.37
CA LEU A 249 -1.72 -9.97 -14.20
C LEU A 249 -0.23 -9.62 -14.24
N ILE A 250 0.64 -10.50 -14.73
CA ILE A 250 2.06 -10.19 -14.95
C ILE A 250 2.21 -9.03 -15.94
N ASN A 251 1.41 -9.04 -17.01
CA ASN A 251 1.42 -8.04 -18.08
C ASN A 251 0.48 -6.85 -17.86
N ALA A 252 -0.15 -6.73 -16.70
CA ALA A 252 -1.25 -5.77 -16.43
C ALA A 252 -0.89 -4.31 -16.70
N LYS A 253 0.38 -3.89 -16.56
CA LYS A 253 0.83 -2.52 -16.87
C LYS A 253 0.62 -2.13 -18.34
N GLN A 254 0.42 -3.09 -19.23
CA GLN A 254 0.14 -2.88 -20.66
C GLN A 254 -1.37 -2.87 -20.95
N ASN A 255 -2.20 -3.12 -19.93
CA ASN A 255 -3.66 -3.15 -20.06
C ASN A 255 -4.30 -2.21 -19.02
N PRO A 256 -4.66 -0.97 -19.41
CA PRO A 256 -5.30 0.00 -18.53
C PRO A 256 -6.53 -0.53 -17.80
N GLN A 257 -7.32 -1.41 -18.43
CA GLN A 257 -8.51 -1.98 -17.80
C GLN A 257 -8.18 -2.81 -16.56
N ILE A 258 -7.09 -3.59 -16.58
CA ILE A 258 -6.67 -4.39 -15.41
C ILE A 258 -6.23 -3.47 -14.26
N ILE A 259 -5.56 -2.35 -14.57
CA ILE A 259 -5.16 -1.36 -13.56
C ILE A 259 -6.43 -0.78 -12.92
N GLU A 260 -7.37 -0.29 -13.73
CA GLU A 260 -8.65 0.24 -13.27
C GLU A 260 -9.41 -0.78 -12.41
N ASP A 261 -9.55 -2.00 -12.90
CA ASP A 261 -10.33 -3.06 -12.25
C ASP A 261 -9.77 -3.50 -10.88
N LEU A 262 -8.46 -3.35 -10.67
CA LEU A 262 -7.81 -3.72 -9.41
C LEU A 262 -7.58 -2.56 -8.45
N THR A 263 -7.78 -1.30 -8.91
CA THR A 263 -7.51 -0.11 -8.09
C THR A 263 -8.71 0.83 -7.93
N TRP A 264 -9.71 0.81 -8.81
CA TRP A 264 -10.83 1.76 -8.83
C TRP A 264 -12.21 1.14 -8.65
N THR A 265 -12.34 -0.18 -8.67
CA THR A 265 -13.64 -0.84 -8.55
C THR A 265 -14.34 -0.47 -7.24
N ASN A 266 -15.51 0.13 -7.34
CA ASN A 266 -16.36 0.44 -6.21
C ASN A 266 -17.14 -0.78 -5.73
N ASN A 267 -17.72 -0.67 -4.53
CA ASN A 267 -18.70 -1.64 -4.07
C ASN A 267 -19.87 -1.71 -5.08
N ASP A 268 -20.33 -2.92 -5.34
CA ASP A 268 -21.45 -3.22 -6.25
C ASP A 268 -21.13 -3.04 -7.76
N GLU A 269 -19.88 -2.77 -8.14
CA GLU A 269 -19.42 -2.71 -9.54
C GLU A 269 -18.76 -4.01 -10.01
N ALA A 270 -18.33 -4.86 -9.08
CA ALA A 270 -17.69 -6.13 -9.42
C ALA A 270 -18.71 -7.13 -10.00
N GLU A 271 -18.26 -7.92 -10.97
CA GLU A 271 -19.05 -9.03 -11.49
C GLU A 271 -19.38 -10.06 -10.40
N GLU A 272 -20.52 -10.68 -10.53
CA GLU A 272 -20.93 -11.77 -9.64
C GLU A 272 -19.88 -12.88 -9.62
N ASN A 273 -19.45 -13.28 -8.43
CA ASN A 273 -18.42 -14.28 -8.21
C ASN A 273 -17.03 -13.92 -8.78
N SER A 274 -16.72 -12.63 -9.04
CA SER A 274 -15.39 -12.19 -9.53
C SER A 274 -14.26 -12.71 -8.65
N VAL A 275 -14.37 -12.54 -7.34
CA VAL A 275 -13.39 -13.00 -6.34
C VAL A 275 -13.21 -14.50 -6.36
N LYS A 276 -14.31 -15.28 -6.41
CA LYS A 276 -14.25 -16.75 -6.47
C LYS A 276 -13.58 -17.24 -7.76
N LYS A 277 -13.91 -16.59 -8.88
CA LYS A 277 -13.30 -16.90 -10.19
C LYS A 277 -11.81 -16.53 -10.18
N MET A 278 -11.44 -15.39 -9.60
CA MET A 278 -10.04 -14.94 -9.45
C MET A 278 -9.23 -15.94 -8.62
N ILE A 279 -9.70 -16.31 -7.44
CA ILE A 279 -9.04 -17.31 -6.58
C ILE A 279 -8.86 -18.63 -7.31
N LYS A 280 -9.92 -19.11 -8.01
CA LYS A 280 -9.85 -20.35 -8.78
C LYS A 280 -8.77 -20.29 -9.88
N ASN A 281 -8.70 -19.19 -10.62
CA ASN A 281 -7.71 -19.00 -11.69
C ASN A 281 -6.28 -18.97 -11.17
N LEU A 282 -6.07 -18.30 -10.04
CA LEU A 282 -4.72 -18.06 -9.51
C LEU A 282 -4.21 -19.22 -8.66
N LEU A 283 -5.08 -19.86 -7.87
CA LEU A 283 -4.71 -20.83 -6.84
C LEU A 283 -5.36 -22.21 -7.00
N GLY A 284 -6.18 -22.39 -8.04
CA GLY A 284 -6.84 -23.65 -8.34
C GLY A 284 -8.23 -23.82 -7.72
N THR A 285 -8.96 -24.81 -8.20
CA THR A 285 -10.41 -25.01 -7.93
C THR A 285 -10.71 -25.31 -6.45
N ASN A 286 -9.81 -25.99 -5.76
CA ASN A 286 -9.99 -26.42 -4.37
C ASN A 286 -9.40 -25.44 -3.35
N SER A 287 -8.91 -24.25 -3.78
CA SER A 287 -8.32 -23.27 -2.88
C SER A 287 -9.37 -22.75 -1.89
N LYS A 288 -8.99 -22.70 -0.62
CA LYS A 288 -9.74 -22.04 0.46
C LYS A 288 -9.28 -20.61 0.68
N ALA A 289 -8.43 -20.07 -0.17
CA ALA A 289 -7.87 -18.74 -0.05
C ALA A 289 -8.97 -17.67 0.06
N ILE A 290 -8.61 -16.58 0.72
CA ILE A 290 -9.44 -15.42 0.97
C ILE A 290 -8.88 -14.24 0.19
N TYR A 291 -9.74 -13.36 -0.27
CA TYR A 291 -9.36 -12.13 -0.95
C TYR A 291 -9.42 -10.95 0.02
N PHE A 292 -8.36 -10.14 0.07
CA PHE A 292 -8.28 -8.91 0.88
C PHE A 292 -8.08 -7.69 -0.01
N ALA A 293 -8.82 -6.62 0.29
CA ALA A 293 -8.61 -5.32 -0.34
C ALA A 293 -8.99 -4.17 0.60
N GLY A 294 -8.52 -2.96 0.27
CA GLY A 294 -8.86 -1.71 0.91
C GLY A 294 -9.86 -0.90 0.09
N HIS A 295 -9.42 0.26 -0.43
CA HIS A 295 -10.10 1.21 -1.32
C HIS A 295 -11.37 1.84 -0.75
N ARG A 296 -12.35 1.03 -0.35
CA ARG A 296 -13.63 1.55 0.19
C ARG A 296 -13.66 1.45 1.71
N PRO A 297 -13.95 2.57 2.41
CA PRO A 297 -14.01 2.57 3.87
C PRO A 297 -15.10 1.65 4.42
N VAL A 298 -14.77 0.94 5.49
CA VAL A 298 -15.71 0.14 6.27
C VAL A 298 -15.96 0.81 7.64
N LYS A 299 -17.15 0.56 8.23
CA LYS A 299 -17.51 1.12 9.54
C LYS A 299 -16.88 0.33 10.69
N GLU A 300 -16.85 -1.00 10.55
CA GLU A 300 -16.29 -1.91 11.54
C GLU A 300 -14.82 -2.23 11.23
N ASN A 301 -14.27 -3.31 11.76
CA ASN A 301 -12.91 -3.73 11.48
C ASN A 301 -12.75 -4.26 10.05
N TYR A 302 -13.81 -4.78 9.48
CA TYR A 302 -13.88 -5.33 8.12
C TYR A 302 -15.34 -5.39 7.62
N LYS A 303 -15.50 -5.61 6.32
CA LYS A 303 -16.77 -5.98 5.69
C LYS A 303 -16.55 -7.25 4.87
N ILE A 304 -17.47 -8.21 4.99
CA ILE A 304 -17.43 -9.46 4.23
C ILE A 304 -18.38 -9.34 3.03
N LEU A 305 -17.89 -9.70 1.85
CA LEU A 305 -18.61 -9.68 0.58
C LEU A 305 -18.33 -10.98 -0.20
N GLN A 306 -18.91 -11.15 -1.39
CA GLN A 306 -18.64 -12.25 -2.33
C GLN A 306 -18.71 -13.64 -1.65
N ASP A 307 -19.86 -13.95 -1.05
CA ASP A 307 -20.14 -15.23 -0.36
C ASP A 307 -19.09 -15.61 0.71
N GLY A 308 -18.60 -14.60 1.44
CA GLY A 308 -17.65 -14.83 2.52
C GLY A 308 -16.17 -14.97 2.08
N ARG A 309 -15.89 -14.73 0.82
CA ARG A 309 -14.53 -14.88 0.27
C ARG A 309 -13.76 -13.57 0.12
N PHE A 310 -14.41 -12.42 0.22
CA PHE A 310 -13.80 -11.10 0.12
C PHE A 310 -13.92 -10.34 1.44
N TYR A 311 -12.77 -9.87 1.94
CA TYR A 311 -12.66 -9.03 3.13
C TYR A 311 -12.15 -7.65 2.74
N GLN A 312 -13.02 -6.66 2.86
CA GLN A 312 -12.68 -5.25 2.73
C GLN A 312 -12.23 -4.75 4.10
N ILE A 313 -10.98 -4.23 4.20
CA ILE A 313 -10.30 -4.02 5.49
C ILE A 313 -9.91 -2.57 5.77
N HIS A 314 -10.18 -1.61 4.86
CA HIS A 314 -9.85 -0.21 5.08
C HIS A 314 -10.82 0.46 6.07
N ASN A 315 -10.32 0.88 7.23
CA ASN A 315 -11.06 1.75 8.15
C ASN A 315 -10.21 2.98 8.48
N PRO A 316 -10.61 4.19 8.03
CA PRO A 316 -9.82 5.40 8.22
C PRO A 316 -9.74 5.84 9.70
N HIS A 317 -10.67 5.39 10.56
CA HIS A 317 -10.73 5.74 11.97
C HIS A 317 -10.06 4.72 12.90
N LYS A 318 -9.60 3.60 12.36
CA LYS A 318 -8.95 2.52 13.12
C LYS A 318 -7.58 2.20 12.55
N GLN A 319 -6.70 1.74 13.40
CA GLN A 319 -5.35 1.31 13.01
C GLN A 319 -5.27 -0.23 13.06
N ASN A 320 -6.02 -0.88 12.19
CA ASN A 320 -6.09 -2.33 12.13
C ASN A 320 -5.12 -2.90 11.09
N ILE A 321 -4.59 -4.08 11.39
CA ILE A 321 -3.82 -4.92 10.44
C ILE A 321 -4.40 -6.34 10.43
N VAL A 322 -4.15 -7.07 9.35
CA VAL A 322 -4.56 -8.48 9.23
C VAL A 322 -3.36 -9.38 9.43
N LEU A 323 -3.51 -10.41 10.24
CA LEU A 323 -2.51 -11.45 10.47
C LEU A 323 -2.91 -12.73 9.72
N ILE A 324 -2.11 -13.17 8.77
CA ILE A 324 -2.27 -14.45 8.09
C ILE A 324 -1.22 -15.41 8.65
N TYR A 325 -1.69 -16.37 9.42
CA TYR A 325 -0.83 -17.38 10.05
C TYR A 325 -0.42 -18.45 9.02
N LYS A 326 0.76 -18.99 9.17
CA LYS A 326 1.23 -20.07 8.30
C LYS A 326 0.42 -21.35 8.44
N ASP A 327 0.14 -21.75 9.67
CA ASP A 327 -0.36 -23.08 10.02
C ASP A 327 -1.79 -23.04 10.63
N LYS A 328 -2.56 -21.99 10.38
CA LYS A 328 -3.90 -21.77 10.93
C LYS A 328 -4.81 -21.13 9.88
N ASP A 329 -6.05 -21.60 9.79
CA ASP A 329 -7.08 -20.94 8.98
C ASP A 329 -7.37 -19.54 9.55
N PHE A 330 -7.62 -18.58 8.66
CA PHE A 330 -7.92 -17.20 9.03
C PHE A 330 -9.26 -17.08 9.75
N ASN A 331 -9.26 -16.36 10.89
CA ASN A 331 -10.45 -16.00 11.63
C ASN A 331 -10.50 -14.47 11.83
N PRO A 332 -11.45 -13.76 11.20
CA PRO A 332 -11.48 -12.30 11.24
C PRO A 332 -11.63 -11.71 12.64
N GLU A 333 -12.27 -12.44 13.58
CA GLU A 333 -12.48 -11.97 14.95
C GLU A 333 -11.21 -11.93 15.80
N THR A 334 -10.20 -12.72 15.44
CA THR A 334 -8.93 -12.82 16.19
C THR A 334 -7.74 -12.35 15.40
N ASP A 335 -7.81 -12.35 14.08
CA ASP A 335 -6.68 -12.15 13.19
C ASP A 335 -6.69 -10.77 12.52
N ILE A 336 -7.76 -9.96 12.72
CA ILE A 336 -7.78 -8.52 12.44
C ILE A 336 -7.61 -7.79 13.76
N ILE A 337 -6.45 -7.20 13.97
CA ILE A 337 -6.06 -6.62 15.27
C ILE A 337 -5.77 -5.12 15.16
N GLY A 338 -6.11 -4.37 16.21
CA GLY A 338 -5.68 -2.98 16.36
C GLY A 338 -4.23 -2.89 16.81
N VAL A 339 -3.50 -1.91 16.26
CA VAL A 339 -2.11 -1.60 16.65
C VAL A 339 -1.98 -0.27 17.39
N GLU A 340 -3.09 0.41 17.67
CA GLU A 340 -3.12 1.62 18.49
C GLU A 340 -2.61 1.31 19.91
N LYS A 341 -1.88 2.26 20.50
CA LYS A 341 -1.41 2.19 21.88
C LYS A 341 -2.28 3.04 22.78
#